data_ac104acb91b766bc1f0894eb6eec1b19
#
_entry.id   ac104acb91b766bc1f0894eb6eec1b19
#
_cell.length_a   1.000
_cell.length_b   1.000
_cell.length_c   1.000
_cell.angle_alpha   90.00
_cell.angle_beta   90.00
_cell.angle_gamma   90.00
#
_symmetry.space_group_name_H-M   'P 1'
#
loop_
_entity.id
_entity.type
_entity.pdbx_description
1 polymer ?
#
loop_
_entity_poly.entity_id
_entity_poly.type
_entity_poly.pdbx_seq_one_letter_code
_entity_poly.pdbx_strand_id
1 'polypeptide(L)'
;MSDPSHLAELRNVTFSYGDRDILRDVSLTVPRGKVTALMGASGGGKTTVLRLIGGQQRALGGEVLFDGQDVGRLDASGLYTVRRRMGMLFQFGALFTDLSVFENVAFPLREHTDLSEALIRDVVLMKLHAVGLRGARDLMPSEISGGMARRVALARAIALDPELVMYDEPFAGLDPISLGTAAQLIRQLNDAMGLTSIVVSHDLEETFRLADHVIILGAGVVAAQGTPDEVRASTDPLVHQFVNALPTGPVPFHYPGPDEVQDFGPVGGRAR
;
A
#
# COMPACT_ATOMS: atom_id res chain seq x y z
N MET A 1 9.36 -23.36 6.86
CA MET A 1 10.46 -22.37 7.06
C MET A 1 10.17 -21.21 6.12
N SER A 2 10.30 -19.96 6.58
CA SER A 2 10.19 -18.78 5.70
C SER A 2 11.40 -18.74 4.78
N ASP A 3 11.16 -18.35 3.52
CA ASP A 3 12.25 -18.12 2.56
C ASP A 3 12.91 -16.77 2.91
N PRO A 4 14.21 -16.70 3.20
CA PRO A 4 14.90 -15.45 3.53
C PRO A 4 14.91 -14.43 2.38
N SER A 5 14.56 -14.84 1.16
CA SER A 5 14.41 -13.95 0.01
C SER A 5 13.16 -13.05 0.10
N HIS A 6 12.17 -13.38 0.95
CA HIS A 6 10.96 -12.63 1.14
C HIS A 6 10.97 -11.86 2.47
N LEU A 7 10.63 -10.58 2.45
CA LEU A 7 10.51 -9.76 3.67
C LEU A 7 9.14 -9.89 4.32
N ALA A 8 8.07 -9.94 3.52
CA ALA A 8 6.73 -10.21 4.01
C ALA A 8 6.08 -11.34 3.21
N GLU A 9 5.23 -12.11 3.86
CA GLU A 9 4.55 -13.27 3.26
C GLU A 9 3.18 -13.46 3.92
N LEU A 10 2.16 -13.70 3.11
CA LEU A 10 0.87 -14.21 3.55
C LEU A 10 0.75 -15.67 3.13
N ARG A 11 0.32 -16.55 4.05
CA ARG A 11 0.11 -17.98 3.82
C ARG A 11 -1.32 -18.37 4.15
N ASN A 12 -2.10 -18.72 3.15
CA ASN A 12 -3.49 -19.17 3.27
C ASN A 12 -4.35 -18.22 4.15
N VAL A 13 -4.15 -16.91 3.99
CA VAL A 13 -4.77 -15.90 4.84
C VAL A 13 -6.23 -15.70 4.48
N THR A 14 -7.09 -15.81 5.49
CA THR A 14 -8.52 -15.49 5.41
C THR A 14 -8.83 -14.33 6.37
N PHE A 15 -9.60 -13.37 5.87
CA PHE A 15 -10.00 -12.20 6.67
C PHE A 15 -11.37 -11.67 6.25
N SER A 16 -12.19 -11.28 7.25
CA SER A 16 -13.52 -10.70 7.05
C SER A 16 -13.73 -9.50 7.96
N TYR A 17 -14.54 -8.54 7.53
CA TYR A 17 -15.13 -7.51 8.39
C TYR A 17 -16.58 -7.90 8.69
N GLY A 18 -16.85 -8.43 9.89
CA GLY A 18 -18.14 -9.02 10.23
C GLY A 18 -18.47 -10.17 9.27
N ASP A 19 -19.63 -10.11 8.62
CA ASP A 19 -20.08 -11.13 7.67
C ASP A 19 -19.50 -10.95 6.24
N ARG A 20 -18.72 -9.91 5.99
CA ARG A 20 -18.17 -9.64 4.67
C ARG A 20 -16.76 -10.20 4.52
N ASP A 21 -16.64 -11.25 3.74
CA ASP A 21 -15.34 -11.81 3.36
C ASP A 21 -14.56 -10.82 2.48
N ILE A 22 -13.32 -10.56 2.86
CA ILE A 22 -12.40 -9.66 2.16
C ILE A 22 -11.27 -10.43 1.51
N LEU A 23 -10.66 -11.37 2.24
CA LEU A 23 -9.59 -12.24 1.75
C LEU A 23 -9.96 -13.69 2.01
N ARG A 24 -9.77 -14.54 1.00
CA ARG A 24 -10.12 -15.96 1.03
C ARG A 24 -8.92 -16.77 0.57
N ASP A 25 -8.25 -17.42 1.52
CA ASP A 25 -7.10 -18.29 1.24
C ASP A 25 -5.99 -17.60 0.44
N VAL A 26 -5.66 -16.36 0.81
CA VAL A 26 -4.68 -15.53 0.10
C VAL A 26 -3.27 -15.95 0.48
N SER A 27 -2.48 -16.34 -0.52
CA SER A 27 -1.03 -16.57 -0.40
C SER A 27 -0.28 -15.67 -1.36
N LEU A 28 0.62 -14.84 -0.82
CA LEU A 28 1.44 -13.90 -1.61
C LEU A 28 2.79 -13.68 -0.94
N THR A 29 3.77 -13.23 -1.74
CA THR A 29 5.13 -12.96 -1.27
C THR A 29 5.57 -11.55 -1.66
N VAL A 30 6.38 -10.93 -0.78
CA VAL A 30 7.00 -9.62 -1.00
C VAL A 30 8.52 -9.82 -1.00
N PRO A 31 9.16 -9.87 -2.17
CA PRO A 31 10.60 -10.07 -2.30
C PRO A 31 11.39 -8.95 -1.65
N ARG A 32 12.43 -9.32 -0.90
CA ARG A 32 13.30 -8.37 -0.17
C ARG A 32 14.07 -7.47 -1.14
N GLY A 33 14.17 -6.18 -0.83
CA GLY A 33 14.87 -5.18 -1.63
C GLY A 33 14.20 -4.82 -2.96
N LYS A 34 12.95 -5.27 -3.18
CA LYS A 34 12.21 -5.07 -4.43
C LYS A 34 10.99 -4.17 -4.22
N VAL A 35 10.52 -3.59 -5.32
CA VAL A 35 9.24 -2.89 -5.36
C VAL A 35 8.16 -3.88 -5.80
N THR A 36 7.23 -4.18 -4.88
CA THR A 36 6.07 -5.02 -5.15
C THR A 36 4.84 -4.14 -5.38
N ALA A 37 4.22 -4.25 -6.53
CA ALA A 37 2.93 -3.63 -6.82
C ALA A 37 1.79 -4.55 -6.35
N LEU A 38 0.90 -4.04 -5.51
CA LEU A 38 -0.32 -4.73 -5.10
C LEU A 38 -1.52 -4.04 -5.74
N MET A 39 -2.08 -4.68 -6.75
CA MET A 39 -3.09 -4.10 -7.63
C MET A 39 -4.39 -4.91 -7.63
N GLY A 40 -5.42 -4.42 -8.29
CA GLY A 40 -6.72 -5.08 -8.40
C GLY A 40 -7.87 -4.09 -8.22
N ALA A 41 -9.10 -4.56 -8.43
CA ALA A 41 -10.30 -3.74 -8.37
C ALA A 41 -10.50 -3.07 -7.00
N SER A 42 -11.26 -1.98 -6.99
CA SER A 42 -11.65 -1.29 -5.74
C SER A 42 -12.40 -2.27 -4.81
N GLY A 43 -12.10 -2.22 -3.51
CA GLY A 43 -12.68 -3.14 -2.54
C GLY A 43 -12.08 -4.55 -2.55
N GLY A 44 -11.08 -4.85 -3.38
CA GLY A 44 -10.43 -6.16 -3.50
C GLY A 44 -9.53 -6.59 -2.34
N GLY A 45 -9.43 -5.80 -1.25
CA GLY A 45 -8.67 -6.17 -0.06
C GLY A 45 -7.23 -5.64 0.01
N LYS A 46 -6.77 -4.81 -0.93
CA LYS A 46 -5.40 -4.28 -0.99
C LYS A 46 -4.96 -3.57 0.29
N THR A 47 -5.72 -2.58 0.75
CA THR A 47 -5.44 -1.88 2.03
C THR A 47 -5.55 -2.83 3.24
N THR A 48 -6.41 -3.85 3.16
CA THR A 48 -6.49 -4.89 4.20
C THR A 48 -5.21 -5.70 4.29
N VAL A 49 -4.59 -6.06 3.15
CA VAL A 49 -3.27 -6.72 3.12
C VAL A 49 -2.22 -5.85 3.81
N LEU A 50 -2.16 -4.53 3.52
CA LEU A 50 -1.22 -3.63 4.20
C LEU A 50 -1.48 -3.59 5.71
N ARG A 51 -2.75 -3.54 6.15
CA ARG A 51 -3.12 -3.53 7.57
C ARG A 51 -2.78 -4.84 8.28
N LEU A 52 -2.87 -5.97 7.59
CA LEU A 52 -2.46 -7.27 8.12
C LEU A 52 -0.94 -7.34 8.29
N ILE A 53 -0.17 -6.95 7.28
CA ILE A 53 1.30 -6.89 7.34
C ILE A 53 1.75 -5.94 8.47
N GLY A 54 1.14 -4.77 8.61
CA GLY A 54 1.40 -3.81 9.69
C GLY A 54 0.85 -4.23 11.06
N GLY A 55 0.20 -5.39 11.18
CA GLY A 55 -0.38 -5.89 12.43
C GLY A 55 -1.53 -5.05 12.99
N GLN A 56 -2.13 -4.15 12.16
CA GLN A 56 -3.31 -3.37 12.56
C GLN A 56 -4.58 -4.22 12.60
N GLN A 57 -4.58 -5.30 11.83
CA GLN A 57 -5.62 -6.33 11.82
C GLN A 57 -4.98 -7.71 12.03
N ARG A 58 -5.76 -8.65 12.53
CA ARG A 58 -5.35 -10.05 12.68
C ARG A 58 -6.13 -10.91 11.70
N ALA A 59 -5.44 -11.82 11.01
CA ALA A 59 -6.08 -12.80 10.15
C ALA A 59 -7.01 -13.73 10.97
N LEU A 60 -8.10 -14.18 10.38
CA LEU A 60 -8.99 -15.20 10.95
C LEU A 60 -8.40 -16.61 10.75
N GLY A 61 -7.63 -16.80 9.69
CA GLY A 61 -6.90 -18.03 9.39
C GLY A 61 -5.66 -17.74 8.59
N GLY A 62 -4.73 -18.71 8.56
CA GLY A 62 -3.44 -18.57 7.92
C GLY A 62 -2.41 -17.84 8.77
N GLU A 63 -1.32 -17.41 8.13
CA GLU A 63 -0.20 -16.74 8.78
C GLU A 63 0.20 -15.48 7.99
N VAL A 64 0.55 -14.41 8.71
CA VAL A 64 1.11 -13.18 8.14
C VAL A 64 2.51 -13.03 8.69
N LEU A 65 3.50 -13.22 7.84
CA LEU A 65 4.90 -13.23 8.23
C LEU A 65 5.58 -11.91 7.82
N PHE A 66 6.36 -11.35 8.72
CA PHE A 66 7.32 -10.29 8.46
C PHE A 66 8.68 -10.74 8.96
N ASP A 67 9.65 -10.84 8.05
CA ASP A 67 10.99 -11.34 8.33
C ASP A 67 10.96 -12.71 9.07
N GLY A 68 10.07 -13.58 8.64
CA GLY A 68 9.85 -14.91 9.21
C GLY A 68 9.07 -14.97 10.53
N GLN A 69 8.69 -13.83 11.12
CA GLN A 69 7.89 -13.76 12.35
C GLN A 69 6.39 -13.61 12.01
N ASP A 70 5.55 -14.43 12.61
CA ASP A 70 4.09 -14.30 12.47
C ASP A 70 3.59 -13.08 13.25
N VAL A 71 3.27 -12.02 12.52
CA VAL A 71 2.78 -10.74 13.05
C VAL A 71 1.47 -10.92 13.83
N GLY A 72 0.63 -11.87 13.43
CA GLY A 72 -0.64 -12.16 14.09
C GLY A 72 -0.49 -12.73 15.50
N ARG A 73 0.67 -13.32 15.83
CA ARG A 73 0.96 -13.93 17.13
C ARG A 73 1.76 -13.02 18.07
N LEU A 74 2.21 -11.86 17.59
CA LEU A 74 2.99 -10.95 18.43
C LEU A 74 2.11 -10.27 19.48
N ASP A 75 2.71 -10.06 20.65
CA ASP A 75 2.16 -9.18 21.69
C ASP A 75 2.39 -7.70 21.33
N ALA A 76 1.95 -6.80 22.21
CA ALA A 76 2.09 -5.35 21.99
C ALA A 76 3.56 -4.93 21.85
N SER A 77 4.48 -5.51 22.62
CA SER A 77 5.91 -5.21 22.57
C SER A 77 6.55 -5.71 21.26
N GLY A 78 6.23 -6.93 20.86
CA GLY A 78 6.66 -7.50 19.58
C GLY A 78 6.16 -6.70 18.38
N LEU A 79 4.87 -6.31 18.38
CA LEU A 79 4.28 -5.45 17.36
C LEU A 79 4.96 -4.08 17.30
N TYR A 80 5.26 -3.48 18.46
CA TYR A 80 5.99 -2.21 18.52
C TYR A 80 7.37 -2.34 17.85
N THR A 81 8.12 -3.39 18.17
CA THR A 81 9.44 -3.65 17.60
C THR A 81 9.39 -3.85 16.08
N VAL A 82 8.44 -4.66 15.60
CA VAL A 82 8.27 -4.93 14.17
C VAL A 82 7.84 -3.67 13.40
N ARG A 83 6.91 -2.88 13.95
CA ARG A 83 6.42 -1.64 13.31
C ARG A 83 7.49 -0.57 13.15
N ARG A 84 8.51 -0.53 14.01
CA ARG A 84 9.66 0.38 13.85
C ARG A 84 10.49 0.08 12.60
N ARG A 85 10.41 -1.16 12.09
CA ARG A 85 11.05 -1.61 10.85
C ARG A 85 10.17 -1.37 9.60
N MET A 86 8.98 -0.77 9.78
CA MET A 86 8.02 -0.50 8.73
C MET A 86 7.70 0.98 8.65
N GLY A 87 7.71 1.54 7.44
CA GLY A 87 7.16 2.86 7.13
C GLY A 87 5.82 2.72 6.41
N MET A 88 4.92 3.69 6.60
CA MET A 88 3.66 3.72 5.88
C MET A 88 3.34 5.13 5.39
N LEU A 89 3.07 5.23 4.09
CA LEU A 89 2.53 6.42 3.46
C LEU A 89 1.05 6.19 3.17
N PHE A 90 0.19 6.93 3.87
CA PHE A 90 -1.26 6.89 3.71
C PHE A 90 -1.70 7.72 2.50
N GLN A 91 -2.83 7.38 1.91
CA GLN A 91 -3.39 7.99 0.69
C GLN A 91 -3.36 9.53 0.66
N PHE A 92 -3.65 10.20 1.79
CA PHE A 92 -3.63 11.66 1.90
C PHE A 92 -2.43 12.20 2.69
N GLY A 93 -1.36 11.40 2.86
CA GLY A 93 -0.18 11.77 3.62
C GLY A 93 -0.37 11.75 5.13
N ALA A 94 -1.56 12.04 5.65
CA ALA A 94 -1.91 12.07 7.08
C ALA A 94 -0.87 12.82 7.93
N LEU A 95 -0.50 14.05 7.50
CA LEU A 95 0.38 14.91 8.27
C LEU A 95 -0.34 15.44 9.52
N PHE A 96 0.41 15.62 10.60
CA PHE A 96 -0.04 16.40 11.76
C PHE A 96 -0.17 17.86 11.32
N THR A 97 -1.37 18.38 11.35
CA THR A 97 -1.70 19.72 10.81
C THR A 97 -1.21 20.87 11.68
N ASP A 98 -0.93 20.61 12.93
CA ASP A 98 -0.41 21.51 13.96
C ASP A 98 1.12 21.44 14.13
N LEU A 99 1.79 20.61 13.34
CA LEU A 99 3.25 20.46 13.32
C LEU A 99 3.81 20.96 11.99
N SER A 100 4.97 21.64 12.02
CA SER A 100 5.70 22.03 10.81
C SER A 100 6.13 20.82 9.98
N VAL A 101 6.61 21.06 8.76
CA VAL A 101 7.23 20.05 7.91
C VAL A 101 8.38 19.34 8.65
N PHE A 102 9.24 20.10 9.32
CA PHE A 102 10.33 19.56 10.13
C PHE A 102 9.80 18.65 11.24
N GLU A 103 8.85 19.15 12.03
CA GLU A 103 8.31 18.42 13.17
C GLU A 103 7.57 17.15 12.78
N ASN A 104 6.88 17.15 11.65
CA ASN A 104 6.26 15.94 11.08
C ASN A 104 7.29 14.83 10.84
N VAL A 105 8.47 15.15 10.32
CA VAL A 105 9.53 14.17 10.04
C VAL A 105 10.32 13.83 11.31
N ALA A 106 10.48 14.78 12.23
CA ALA A 106 11.18 14.58 13.52
C ALA A 106 10.38 13.69 14.48
N PHE A 107 9.04 13.71 14.38
CA PHE A 107 8.15 13.03 15.32
C PHE A 107 8.50 11.55 15.53
N PRO A 108 8.60 10.68 14.51
CA PRO A 108 8.96 9.28 14.72
C PRO A 108 10.37 9.10 15.31
N LEU A 109 11.31 10.00 15.03
CA LEU A 109 12.65 9.92 15.58
C LEU A 109 12.65 10.19 17.10
N ARG A 110 11.94 11.25 17.56
CA ARG A 110 11.79 11.54 18.98
C ARG A 110 11.03 10.46 19.74
N GLU A 111 9.99 9.90 19.13
CA GLU A 111 9.14 8.89 19.78
C GLU A 111 9.82 7.53 19.88
N HIS A 112 10.70 7.19 18.92
CA HIS A 112 11.21 5.82 18.79
C HIS A 112 12.74 5.70 18.94
N THR A 113 13.47 6.78 19.22
CA THR A 113 14.94 6.74 19.38
C THR A 113 15.38 7.62 20.54
N ASP A 114 16.58 7.34 21.05
CA ASP A 114 17.25 8.16 22.07
C ASP A 114 18.26 9.14 21.44
N LEU A 115 18.06 9.55 20.18
CA LEU A 115 18.93 10.48 19.48
C LEU A 115 18.85 11.89 20.10
N SER A 116 19.99 12.57 20.18
CA SER A 116 20.01 13.99 20.56
C SER A 116 19.28 14.85 19.51
N GLU A 117 18.71 16.00 19.94
CA GLU A 117 18.04 16.94 19.03
C GLU A 117 18.94 17.40 17.88
N ALA A 118 20.26 17.50 18.10
CA ALA A 118 21.21 17.82 17.06
C ALA A 118 21.27 16.73 15.96
N LEU A 119 21.27 15.45 16.35
CA LEU A 119 21.25 14.32 15.42
C LEU A 119 19.88 14.20 14.73
N ILE A 120 18.78 14.38 15.48
CA ILE A 120 17.42 14.39 14.89
C ILE A 120 17.34 15.46 13.81
N ARG A 121 17.83 16.69 14.10
CA ARG A 121 17.86 17.76 13.10
C ARG A 121 18.59 17.35 11.83
N ASP A 122 19.76 16.76 11.96
CA ASP A 122 20.58 16.39 10.79
C ASP A 122 19.91 15.26 9.99
N VAL A 123 19.35 14.24 10.64
CA VAL A 123 18.57 13.18 10.00
C VAL A 123 17.35 13.76 9.27
N VAL A 124 16.57 14.62 9.93
CA VAL A 124 15.38 15.25 9.31
C VAL A 124 15.76 16.05 8.08
N LEU A 125 16.83 16.84 8.14
CA LEU A 125 17.30 17.63 7.00
C LEU A 125 17.76 16.74 5.84
N MET A 126 18.40 15.59 6.14
CA MET A 126 18.76 14.58 5.12
C MET A 126 17.51 13.98 4.46
N LYS A 127 16.52 13.56 5.25
CA LYS A 127 15.28 12.97 4.71
C LYS A 127 14.47 13.99 3.91
N LEU A 128 14.38 15.24 4.35
CA LEU A 128 13.75 16.32 3.60
C LEU A 128 14.53 16.67 2.32
N HIS A 129 15.87 16.57 2.35
CA HIS A 129 16.68 16.74 1.15
C HIS A 129 16.39 15.64 0.12
N ALA A 130 16.31 14.39 0.56
CA ALA A 130 16.03 13.24 -0.31
C ALA A 130 14.69 13.37 -1.06
N VAL A 131 13.69 14.03 -0.45
CA VAL A 131 12.39 14.31 -1.10
C VAL A 131 12.29 15.72 -1.72
N GLY A 132 13.43 16.48 -1.76
CA GLY A 132 13.50 17.82 -2.38
C GLY A 132 12.83 18.94 -1.59
N LEU A 133 12.62 18.79 -0.28
CA LEU A 133 11.84 19.71 0.56
C LEU A 133 12.63 20.32 1.73
N ARG A 134 13.96 20.23 1.74
CA ARG A 134 14.80 20.80 2.82
C ARG A 134 14.53 22.30 3.06
N GLY A 135 14.26 23.07 2.00
CA GLY A 135 13.97 24.51 2.08
C GLY A 135 12.58 24.83 2.63
N ALA A 136 11.67 23.84 2.71
CA ALA A 136 10.31 24.02 3.19
C ALA A 136 10.15 23.58 4.67
N ARG A 137 11.24 23.26 5.37
CA ARG A 137 11.21 22.66 6.71
C ARG A 137 10.41 23.42 7.77
N ASP A 138 10.39 24.75 7.67
CA ASP A 138 9.74 25.63 8.65
C ASP A 138 8.26 25.91 8.32
N LEU A 139 7.78 25.48 7.15
CA LEU A 139 6.39 25.67 6.70
C LEU A 139 5.43 24.73 7.43
N MET A 140 4.19 25.19 7.56
CA MET A 140 3.09 24.36 8.07
C MET A 140 2.43 23.57 6.92
N PRO A 141 1.74 22.45 7.21
CA PRO A 141 0.99 21.71 6.19
C PRO A 141 -0.01 22.54 5.38
N SER A 142 -0.57 23.60 5.97
CA SER A 142 -1.48 24.55 5.31
C SER A 142 -0.79 25.46 4.28
N GLU A 143 0.53 25.58 4.33
CA GLU A 143 1.33 26.46 3.48
C GLU A 143 2.00 25.72 2.31
N ILE A 144 1.81 24.40 2.21
CA ILE A 144 2.42 23.57 1.18
C ILE A 144 1.36 22.95 0.27
N SER A 145 1.75 22.64 -0.97
CA SER A 145 0.87 21.92 -1.92
C SER A 145 0.61 20.48 -1.50
N GLY A 146 -0.47 19.87 -2.01
CA GLY A 146 -0.78 18.45 -1.75
C GLY A 146 0.35 17.50 -2.18
N GLY A 147 1.05 17.79 -3.30
CA GLY A 147 2.22 17.03 -3.72
C GLY A 147 3.41 17.20 -2.78
N MET A 148 3.62 18.41 -2.22
CA MET A 148 4.63 18.63 -1.19
C MET A 148 4.28 17.88 0.09
N ALA A 149 3.02 17.97 0.56
CA ALA A 149 2.56 17.26 1.76
C ALA A 149 2.79 15.75 1.65
N ARG A 150 2.55 15.16 0.48
CA ARG A 150 2.80 13.73 0.22
C ARG A 150 4.30 13.40 0.31
N ARG A 151 5.17 14.26 -0.22
CA ARG A 151 6.63 14.10 -0.11
C ARG A 151 7.13 14.26 1.34
N VAL A 152 6.53 15.14 2.14
CA VAL A 152 6.80 15.24 3.59
C VAL A 152 6.38 13.95 4.30
N ALA A 153 5.20 13.42 3.99
CA ALA A 153 4.74 12.16 4.55
C ALA A 153 5.66 10.97 4.17
N LEU A 154 6.23 11.00 2.96
CA LEU A 154 7.25 10.03 2.55
C LEU A 154 8.53 10.20 3.37
N ALA A 155 9.04 11.42 3.54
CA ALA A 155 10.21 11.67 4.39
C ALA A 155 9.99 11.18 5.83
N ARG A 156 8.77 11.38 6.39
CA ARG A 156 8.38 10.84 7.69
C ARG A 156 8.35 9.31 7.71
N ALA A 157 7.81 8.67 6.66
CA ALA A 157 7.74 7.22 6.57
C ALA A 157 9.12 6.55 6.54
N ILE A 158 10.13 7.22 5.98
CA ILE A 158 11.51 6.71 5.89
C ILE A 158 12.42 7.26 7.00
N ALA A 159 11.91 7.99 7.99
CA ALA A 159 12.72 8.66 9.00
C ALA A 159 13.53 7.68 9.87
N LEU A 160 12.95 6.52 10.17
CA LEU A 160 13.57 5.46 11.00
C LEU A 160 14.41 4.45 10.20
N ASP A 161 14.73 4.71 8.93
CA ASP A 161 15.40 3.75 8.02
C ASP A 161 14.73 2.37 8.03
N PRO A 162 13.42 2.29 7.71
CA PRO A 162 12.68 1.03 7.76
C PRO A 162 13.18 0.03 6.70
N GLU A 163 12.94 -1.25 6.93
CA GLU A 163 13.20 -2.30 5.93
C GLU A 163 12.08 -2.42 4.90
N LEU A 164 10.84 -2.10 5.32
CA LEU A 164 9.64 -2.11 4.48
C LEU A 164 9.00 -0.74 4.45
N VAL A 165 8.66 -0.24 3.27
CA VAL A 165 7.78 0.93 3.12
C VAL A 165 6.52 0.51 2.36
N MET A 166 5.36 0.78 2.95
CA MET A 166 4.05 0.52 2.36
C MET A 166 3.43 1.84 1.89
N TYR A 167 3.05 1.89 0.63
CA TYR A 167 2.43 3.05 -0.02
C TYR A 167 0.98 2.72 -0.36
N ASP A 168 0.04 3.38 0.29
CA ASP A 168 -1.40 3.22 -0.01
C ASP A 168 -1.85 4.37 -0.92
N GLU A 169 -2.02 4.06 -2.22
CA GLU A 169 -2.41 5.00 -3.28
C GLU A 169 -1.52 6.25 -3.37
N PRO A 170 -0.20 6.11 -3.53
CA PRO A 170 0.72 7.25 -3.53
C PRO A 170 0.50 8.21 -4.70
N PHE A 171 -0.16 7.78 -5.78
CA PHE A 171 -0.38 8.53 -7.00
C PHE A 171 -1.75 9.17 -7.10
N ALA A 172 -2.70 8.85 -6.19
CA ALA A 172 -4.08 9.32 -6.27
C ALA A 172 -4.18 10.85 -6.31
N GLY A 173 -4.85 11.38 -7.35
CA GLY A 173 -5.09 12.82 -7.51
C GLY A 173 -3.87 13.64 -7.89
N LEU A 174 -2.77 13.03 -8.35
CA LEU A 174 -1.64 13.74 -8.93
C LEU A 174 -1.86 13.98 -10.42
N ASP A 175 -1.36 15.10 -10.92
CA ASP A 175 -1.20 15.33 -12.36
C ASP A 175 -0.10 14.41 -12.93
N PRO A 176 -0.06 14.17 -14.25
CA PRO A 176 0.88 13.21 -14.85
C PRO A 176 2.36 13.50 -14.57
N ILE A 177 2.76 14.77 -14.45
CA ILE A 177 4.16 15.14 -14.17
C ILE A 177 4.50 14.82 -12.71
N SER A 178 3.60 15.21 -11.80
CA SER A 178 3.76 14.92 -10.36
C SER A 178 3.72 13.43 -10.07
N LEU A 179 2.91 12.65 -10.81
CA LEU A 179 2.85 11.20 -10.72
C LEU A 179 4.18 10.56 -11.11
N GLY A 180 4.71 10.88 -12.29
CA GLY A 180 6.01 10.38 -12.74
C GLY A 180 7.14 10.75 -11.78
N THR A 181 7.12 11.98 -11.23
CA THR A 181 8.09 12.42 -10.21
C THR A 181 7.99 11.59 -8.92
N ALA A 182 6.77 11.29 -8.47
CA ALA A 182 6.56 10.48 -7.27
C ALA A 182 7.01 9.01 -7.47
N ALA A 183 6.70 8.42 -8.64
CA ALA A 183 7.13 7.08 -8.99
C ALA A 183 8.68 6.98 -9.06
N GLN A 184 9.32 7.94 -9.72
CA GLN A 184 10.78 8.02 -9.79
C GLN A 184 11.40 8.17 -8.39
N LEU A 185 10.81 8.99 -7.52
CA LEU A 185 11.30 9.17 -6.16
C LEU A 185 11.19 7.87 -5.34
N ILE A 186 10.07 7.14 -5.43
CA ILE A 186 9.92 5.83 -4.78
C ILE A 186 11.01 4.86 -5.26
N ARG A 187 11.27 4.79 -6.58
CA ARG A 187 12.31 3.92 -7.14
C ARG A 187 13.70 4.31 -6.63
N GLN A 188 14.04 5.60 -6.69
CA GLN A 188 15.32 6.11 -6.22
C GLN A 188 15.58 5.83 -4.74
N LEU A 189 14.57 6.02 -3.89
CA LEU A 189 14.67 5.70 -2.46
C LEU A 189 14.83 4.20 -2.22
N ASN A 190 14.07 3.37 -2.95
CA ASN A 190 14.19 1.91 -2.86
C ASN A 190 15.62 1.46 -3.20
N ASP A 191 16.17 1.95 -4.31
CA ASP A 191 17.51 1.57 -4.78
C ASP A 191 18.63 2.11 -3.87
N ALA A 192 18.51 3.38 -3.43
CA ALA A 192 19.55 4.03 -2.63
C ALA A 192 19.63 3.51 -1.20
N MET A 193 18.49 3.11 -0.61
CA MET A 193 18.41 2.64 0.78
C MET A 193 18.31 1.12 0.90
N GLY A 194 18.20 0.39 -0.22
CA GLY A 194 17.95 -1.06 -0.21
C GLY A 194 16.60 -1.45 0.38
N LEU A 195 15.60 -0.57 0.26
CA LEU A 195 14.28 -0.79 0.85
C LEU A 195 13.53 -1.93 0.16
N THR A 196 12.61 -2.55 0.90
CA THR A 196 11.52 -3.30 0.30
C THR A 196 10.29 -2.40 0.26
N SER A 197 9.61 -2.35 -0.88
CA SER A 197 8.46 -1.47 -1.07
C SER A 197 7.22 -2.24 -1.50
N ILE A 198 6.06 -1.91 -0.90
CA ILE A 198 4.74 -2.35 -1.40
C ILE A 198 4.00 -1.11 -1.85
N VAL A 199 3.61 -1.06 -3.12
CA VAL A 199 2.85 0.06 -3.71
C VAL A 199 1.46 -0.43 -4.09
N VAL A 200 0.44 0.06 -3.38
CA VAL A 200 -0.96 -0.09 -3.78
C VAL A 200 -1.31 1.04 -4.70
N SER A 201 -1.75 0.74 -5.92
CA SER A 201 -2.14 1.76 -6.89
C SER A 201 -3.17 1.22 -7.90
N HIS A 202 -3.93 2.14 -8.51
CA HIS A 202 -4.78 1.85 -9.68
C HIS A 202 -4.14 2.31 -10.99
N ASP A 203 -3.07 3.09 -10.95
CA ASP A 203 -2.34 3.49 -12.14
C ASP A 203 -1.52 2.32 -12.66
N LEU A 204 -2.00 1.71 -13.75
CA LEU A 204 -1.39 0.51 -14.33
C LEU A 204 -0.02 0.82 -14.94
N GLU A 205 0.05 1.86 -15.78
CA GLU A 205 1.21 2.11 -16.60
C GLU A 205 2.43 2.44 -15.75
N GLU A 206 2.29 3.41 -14.85
CA GLU A 206 3.41 3.86 -14.01
C GLU A 206 3.78 2.83 -12.95
N THR A 207 2.78 2.12 -12.40
CA THR A 207 3.04 1.08 -11.40
C THR A 207 3.78 -0.11 -12.00
N PHE A 208 3.43 -0.53 -13.24
CA PHE A 208 4.15 -1.60 -13.94
C PHE A 208 5.58 -1.20 -14.34
N ARG A 209 5.85 0.10 -14.60
CA ARG A 209 7.22 0.60 -14.83
C ARG A 209 8.06 0.59 -13.56
N LEU A 210 7.43 0.89 -12.43
CA LEU A 210 8.08 1.00 -11.13
C LEU A 210 8.40 -0.36 -10.52
N ALA A 211 7.53 -1.37 -10.70
CA ALA A 211 7.54 -2.61 -9.97
C ALA A 211 8.56 -3.63 -10.50
N ASP A 212 9.18 -4.36 -9.58
CA ASP A 212 9.95 -5.60 -9.85
C ASP A 212 9.05 -6.84 -9.75
N HIS A 213 7.98 -6.76 -8.93
CA HIS A 213 7.02 -7.83 -8.68
C HIS A 213 5.60 -7.24 -8.65
N VAL A 214 4.64 -7.94 -9.25
CA VAL A 214 3.24 -7.51 -9.34
C VAL A 214 2.34 -8.59 -8.76
N ILE A 215 1.38 -8.19 -7.95
CA ILE A 215 0.33 -9.06 -7.39
C ILE A 215 -1.00 -8.46 -7.77
N ILE A 216 -1.86 -9.24 -8.42
CA ILE A 216 -3.23 -8.85 -8.75
C ILE A 216 -4.20 -9.55 -7.80
N LEU A 217 -4.90 -8.76 -6.99
CA LEU A 217 -6.01 -9.24 -6.15
C LEU A 217 -7.34 -9.08 -6.89
N GLY A 218 -8.11 -10.15 -6.95
CA GLY A 218 -9.46 -10.14 -7.52
C GLY A 218 -10.43 -10.96 -6.69
N ALA A 219 -11.58 -10.38 -6.35
CA ALA A 219 -12.63 -11.06 -5.57
C ALA A 219 -12.12 -11.73 -4.26
N GLY A 220 -11.12 -11.14 -3.63
CA GLY A 220 -10.56 -11.64 -2.35
C GLY A 220 -9.57 -12.78 -2.49
N VAL A 221 -9.06 -13.07 -3.69
CA VAL A 221 -8.01 -14.08 -3.95
C VAL A 221 -6.87 -13.47 -4.77
N VAL A 222 -5.70 -14.11 -4.78
CA VAL A 222 -4.61 -13.75 -5.71
C VAL A 222 -4.93 -14.35 -7.08
N ALA A 223 -5.21 -13.48 -8.04
CA ALA A 223 -5.46 -13.89 -9.44
C ALA A 223 -4.16 -14.14 -10.21
N ALA A 224 -3.13 -13.33 -9.94
CA ALA A 224 -1.78 -13.54 -10.48
C ALA A 224 -0.74 -12.89 -9.58
N GLN A 225 0.48 -13.44 -9.59
CA GLN A 225 1.67 -12.80 -9.06
C GLN A 225 2.90 -13.23 -9.85
N GLY A 226 3.86 -12.33 -10.02
CA GLY A 226 5.09 -12.56 -10.78
C GLY A 226 5.73 -11.25 -11.21
N THR A 227 6.65 -11.32 -12.17
CA THR A 227 7.22 -10.14 -12.80
C THR A 227 6.14 -9.37 -13.59
N PRO A 228 6.35 -8.06 -13.86
CA PRO A 228 5.42 -7.29 -14.70
C PRO A 228 5.10 -7.96 -16.04
N ASP A 229 6.09 -8.57 -16.69
CA ASP A 229 5.92 -9.23 -17.99
C ASP A 229 5.11 -10.53 -17.87
N GLU A 230 5.35 -11.33 -16.84
CA GLU A 230 4.58 -12.55 -16.56
C GLU A 230 3.10 -12.23 -16.30
N VAL A 231 2.83 -11.18 -15.50
CA VAL A 231 1.45 -10.77 -15.21
C VAL A 231 0.76 -10.20 -16.46
N ARG A 232 1.46 -9.43 -17.30
CA ARG A 232 0.92 -8.95 -18.59
C ARG A 232 0.60 -10.09 -19.56
N ALA A 233 1.40 -11.14 -19.55
CA ALA A 233 1.21 -12.33 -20.41
C ALA A 233 0.16 -13.30 -19.85
N SER A 234 -0.43 -13.04 -18.67
CA SER A 234 -1.41 -13.93 -18.05
C SER A 234 -2.65 -14.11 -18.92
N THR A 235 -3.10 -15.35 -19.04
CA THR A 235 -4.33 -15.72 -19.73
C THR A 235 -5.54 -15.78 -18.81
N ASP A 236 -5.37 -15.51 -17.52
CA ASP A 236 -6.48 -15.42 -16.58
C ASP A 236 -7.44 -14.29 -17.00
N PRO A 237 -8.74 -14.53 -17.16
CA PRO A 237 -9.69 -13.54 -17.67
C PRO A 237 -9.80 -12.29 -16.77
N LEU A 238 -9.66 -12.40 -15.45
CA LEU A 238 -9.70 -11.27 -14.53
C LEU A 238 -8.44 -10.41 -14.66
N VAL A 239 -7.27 -11.05 -14.73
CA VAL A 239 -5.99 -10.37 -14.93
C VAL A 239 -6.00 -9.66 -16.27
N HIS A 240 -6.45 -10.34 -17.34
CA HIS A 240 -6.55 -9.76 -18.69
C HIS A 240 -7.50 -8.56 -18.73
N GLN A 241 -8.68 -8.65 -18.09
CA GLN A 241 -9.60 -7.52 -17.97
C GLN A 241 -8.96 -6.34 -17.27
N PHE A 242 -8.29 -6.60 -16.12
CA PHE A 242 -7.69 -5.56 -15.28
C PHE A 242 -6.52 -4.88 -15.99
N VAL A 243 -5.56 -5.66 -16.50
CA VAL A 243 -4.33 -5.14 -17.13
C VAL A 243 -4.61 -4.35 -18.41
N ASN A 244 -5.65 -4.74 -19.16
CA ASN A 244 -6.04 -4.06 -20.40
C ASN A 244 -7.17 -3.04 -20.21
N ALA A 245 -7.57 -2.77 -18.96
CA ALA A 245 -8.67 -1.86 -18.62
C ALA A 245 -9.95 -2.11 -19.42
N LEU A 246 -10.31 -3.38 -19.60
CA LEU A 246 -11.47 -3.75 -20.42
C LEU A 246 -12.79 -3.51 -19.66
N PRO A 247 -13.80 -2.89 -20.27
CA PRO A 247 -15.09 -2.61 -19.63
C PRO A 247 -15.90 -3.89 -19.37
N THR A 248 -15.65 -4.96 -20.13
CA THR A 248 -16.35 -6.25 -20.03
C THR A 248 -15.41 -7.35 -19.56
N GLY A 249 -15.88 -8.20 -18.66
CA GLY A 249 -15.09 -9.33 -18.13
C GLY A 249 -15.63 -9.85 -16.79
N PRO A 250 -14.83 -10.63 -16.06
CA PRO A 250 -15.24 -11.22 -14.77
C PRO A 250 -15.63 -10.22 -13.69
N VAL A 251 -15.08 -8.99 -13.71
CA VAL A 251 -15.53 -7.90 -12.83
C VAL A 251 -16.78 -7.29 -13.45
N PRO A 252 -17.98 -7.51 -12.86
CA PRO A 252 -19.23 -7.05 -13.45
C PRO A 252 -19.37 -5.53 -13.33
N PHE A 253 -20.00 -4.91 -14.36
CA PHE A 253 -20.39 -3.51 -14.30
C PHE A 253 -21.57 -3.29 -13.33
N HIS A 254 -22.53 -4.22 -13.33
CA HIS A 254 -23.70 -4.13 -12.46
C HIS A 254 -23.42 -4.69 -11.07
N TYR A 255 -23.86 -3.97 -10.05
CA TYR A 255 -23.94 -4.51 -8.70
C TYR A 255 -24.97 -5.65 -8.67
N PRO A 256 -24.69 -6.79 -8.01
CA PRO A 256 -25.64 -7.90 -7.94
C PRO A 256 -27.00 -7.44 -7.40
N GLY A 257 -28.04 -7.70 -8.14
CA GLY A 257 -29.41 -7.35 -7.80
C GLY A 257 -30.40 -8.42 -8.29
N PRO A 258 -31.69 -8.28 -8.00
CA PRO A 258 -32.73 -9.11 -8.60
C PRO A 258 -32.68 -9.01 -10.13
N ASP A 259 -33.25 -10.01 -10.81
CA ASP A 259 -33.44 -9.99 -12.26
C ASP A 259 -34.22 -8.75 -12.67
N GLU A 260 -33.81 -8.06 -13.75
CA GLU A 260 -34.48 -6.88 -14.29
C GLU A 260 -35.98 -7.13 -14.52
N VAL A 261 -36.37 -8.37 -14.91
CA VAL A 261 -37.75 -8.77 -15.07
C VAL A 261 -38.57 -8.73 -13.75
N GLN A 262 -37.88 -8.95 -12.59
CA GLN A 262 -38.51 -8.85 -11.26
C GLN A 262 -38.68 -7.38 -10.85
N ASP A 263 -37.75 -6.51 -11.21
CA ASP A 263 -37.80 -5.10 -10.83
C ASP A 263 -38.61 -4.25 -11.82
N PHE A 264 -38.52 -4.54 -13.12
CA PHE A 264 -39.17 -3.77 -14.21
C PHE A 264 -40.30 -4.51 -14.89
N GLY A 265 -40.58 -5.75 -14.49
CA GLY A 265 -41.73 -6.51 -15.02
C GLY A 265 -43.06 -5.80 -14.77
N PRO A 266 -44.12 -6.10 -15.54
CA PRO A 266 -45.42 -5.44 -15.38
C PRO A 266 -45.90 -5.62 -13.94
N VAL A 267 -46.10 -4.51 -13.23
CA VAL A 267 -46.74 -4.48 -11.91
C VAL A 267 -48.06 -5.23 -12.03
N GLY A 268 -48.10 -6.44 -11.47
CA GLY A 268 -49.25 -7.34 -11.59
C GLY A 268 -50.51 -6.58 -11.40
N GLY A 269 -51.37 -6.60 -12.44
CA GLY A 269 -52.66 -5.92 -12.44
C GLY A 269 -53.46 -6.37 -11.21
N ARG A 270 -53.81 -5.42 -10.35
CA ARG A 270 -54.88 -5.68 -9.37
C ARG A 270 -56.09 -6.12 -10.15
N ALA A 271 -56.39 -7.41 -10.09
CA ALA A 271 -57.70 -7.90 -10.51
C ALA A 271 -58.76 -7.09 -9.71
N ARG A 272 -59.63 -6.44 -10.47
CA ARG A 272 -60.84 -5.78 -9.92
C ARG A 272 -61.84 -6.84 -9.49
#